data_f66ccdc33fede1c0104cca7a0760526b
#
_entry.id   f66ccdc33fede1c0104cca7a0760526b
#
_cell.length_a   1.000
_cell.length_b   1.000
_cell.length_c   1.000
_cell.angle_alpha   90.00
_cell.angle_beta   90.00
_cell.angle_gamma   90.00
#
_symmetry.space_group_name_H-M   'P 1'
#
loop_
_entity.id
_entity.type
_entity.pdbx_description
1 polymer ?
#
loop_
_entity_poly.entity_id
_entity_poly.type
_entity_poly.pdbx_seq_one_letter_code
_entity_poly.pdbx_strand_id
1 'polypeptide(L)'
;MTDVLTAPASAASPAPAASIVSGGHRRLADRMARGAAFLGSEVAIMAGAMSWVSERHLVAAMSNAGGFGVIACGAMSPALLDAEIAATAAMTARPFGVNLITMHPDLNALIDVCTRHGVGHVVLAGGLPPKGALEAIKASGAKAVCFAPTLALAKKLVRSGVDALVIEGMEAGGHIGPVSTSVLAQEMLPELAEVVPVFVAGGIGRGEAIAGYLDMGAAGVQLGTRFVCATECIAHPNFKKAFIRASARDAVASVQLDPRLPVIPVRALKNAAGELFSARQREVALSLDEGKVVMAEAQLQIEHYWAGALRRAVIDGDVEHGSVMAGQSVGMVTKEEPIADIIASLVAEAAQAFEKRVG
;
A
#
# COMPACT_ATOMS: atom_id res chain seq x y z
N MET A 1 56.82 -57.73 -6.42
CA MET A 1 56.79 -56.32 -6.89
C MET A 1 55.33 -55.91 -6.98
N THR A 2 54.82 -55.29 -5.95
CA THR A 2 53.44 -54.86 -5.81
C THR A 2 53.42 -53.32 -5.73
N ASP A 3 53.04 -52.70 -6.80
CA ASP A 3 52.85 -51.23 -6.87
C ASP A 3 51.64 -50.79 -6.04
N VAL A 4 51.89 -49.96 -5.03
CA VAL A 4 50.84 -49.30 -4.22
C VAL A 4 50.57 -47.98 -4.88
N LEU A 5 49.37 -47.85 -5.54
CA LEU A 5 48.83 -46.62 -6.04
C LEU A 5 48.25 -45.77 -4.87
N THR A 6 48.92 -44.70 -4.57
CA THR A 6 48.41 -43.65 -3.64
C THR A 6 47.35 -42.81 -4.34
N ALA A 7 46.14 -42.73 -3.75
CA ALA A 7 45.04 -41.86 -4.18
C ALA A 7 45.38 -40.39 -3.85
N PRO A 8 45.01 -39.42 -4.69
CA PRO A 8 45.20 -38.00 -4.38
C PRO A 8 44.21 -37.52 -3.31
N ALA A 9 44.73 -36.72 -2.38
CA ALA A 9 43.95 -36.08 -1.33
C ALA A 9 42.86 -35.15 -1.93
N SER A 10 41.63 -35.37 -1.49
CA SER A 10 40.49 -34.49 -1.79
C SER A 10 40.74 -33.09 -1.23
N ALA A 11 40.83 -32.09 -2.11
CA ALA A 11 40.89 -30.70 -1.71
C ALA A 11 39.52 -30.29 -1.13
N ALA A 12 39.50 -29.89 0.15
CA ALA A 12 38.33 -29.33 0.80
C ALA A 12 37.90 -28.05 0.09
N SER A 13 36.66 -27.99 -0.37
CA SER A 13 36.01 -26.76 -0.86
C SER A 13 36.10 -25.67 0.23
N PRO A 14 36.48 -24.44 -0.11
CA PRO A 14 36.45 -23.34 0.85
C PRO A 14 35.00 -23.09 1.30
N ALA A 15 34.79 -22.97 2.62
CA ALA A 15 33.52 -22.55 3.19
C ALA A 15 33.09 -21.23 2.57
N PRO A 16 31.77 -21.03 2.32
CA PRO A 16 31.27 -19.77 1.77
C PRO A 16 31.68 -18.63 2.69
N ALA A 17 32.39 -17.65 2.12
CA ALA A 17 32.77 -16.43 2.84
C ALA A 17 31.50 -15.78 3.41
N ALA A 18 31.46 -15.59 4.73
CA ALA A 18 30.42 -14.82 5.37
C ALA A 18 30.36 -13.44 4.68
N SER A 19 29.28 -13.15 3.98
CA SER A 19 29.07 -11.87 3.31
C SER A 19 29.13 -10.78 4.37
N ILE A 20 30.17 -9.94 4.33
CA ILE A 20 30.28 -8.78 5.22
C ILE A 20 29.12 -7.86 4.85
N VAL A 21 28.08 -7.81 5.71
CA VAL A 21 26.96 -6.89 5.56
C VAL A 21 27.51 -5.47 5.59
N SER A 22 27.27 -4.67 4.54
CA SER A 22 27.80 -3.31 4.43
C SER A 22 27.28 -2.40 5.55
N GLY A 23 27.99 -1.31 5.85
CA GLY A 23 27.56 -0.30 6.82
C GLY A 23 26.17 0.25 6.52
N GLY A 24 25.89 0.46 5.22
CA GLY A 24 24.57 0.94 4.76
C GLY A 24 23.45 -0.05 5.01
N HIS A 25 23.67 -1.36 4.82
CA HIS A 25 22.65 -2.37 5.14
C HIS A 25 22.37 -2.47 6.64
N ARG A 26 23.40 -2.40 7.48
CA ARG A 26 23.21 -2.38 8.94
C ARG A 26 22.38 -1.17 9.36
N ARG A 27 22.74 0.01 8.87
CA ARG A 27 21.99 1.24 9.17
C ARG A 27 20.54 1.18 8.68
N LEU A 28 20.29 0.62 7.50
CA LEU A 28 18.94 0.40 6.99
C LEU A 28 18.15 -0.53 7.92
N ALA A 29 18.74 -1.65 8.34
CA ALA A 29 18.11 -2.59 9.25
C ALA A 29 17.78 -1.93 10.61
N ASP A 30 18.72 -1.17 11.18
CA ASP A 30 18.51 -0.43 12.42
C ASP A 30 17.34 0.58 12.30
N ARG A 31 17.29 1.34 11.19
CA ARG A 31 16.23 2.30 10.94
C ARG A 31 14.85 1.66 10.72
N MET A 32 14.82 0.47 10.12
CA MET A 32 13.58 -0.29 9.88
C MET A 32 13.16 -1.15 11.08
N ALA A 33 14.02 -1.35 12.08
CA ALA A 33 13.82 -2.34 13.14
C ALA A 33 12.46 -2.21 13.84
N ARG A 34 12.04 -0.98 14.18
CA ARG A 34 10.77 -0.72 14.85
C ARG A 34 9.57 -1.09 13.96
N GLY A 35 9.60 -0.71 12.69
CA GLY A 35 8.53 -1.02 11.74
C GLY A 35 8.48 -2.50 11.39
N ALA A 36 9.62 -3.12 11.16
CA ALA A 36 9.73 -4.56 10.87
C ALA A 36 9.22 -5.40 12.05
N ALA A 37 9.61 -5.06 13.28
CA ALA A 37 9.10 -5.71 14.49
C ALA A 37 7.60 -5.51 14.68
N PHE A 38 7.07 -4.31 14.36
CA PHE A 38 5.63 -4.04 14.41
C PHE A 38 4.86 -4.93 13.42
N LEU A 39 5.33 -5.04 12.17
CA LEU A 39 4.70 -5.80 11.10
C LEU A 39 4.94 -7.32 11.22
N GLY A 40 6.01 -7.73 11.91
CA GLY A 40 6.48 -9.12 11.90
C GLY A 40 7.11 -9.53 10.56
N SER A 41 7.68 -8.56 9.82
CA SER A 41 8.31 -8.72 8.51
C SER A 41 9.84 -8.56 8.60
N GLU A 42 10.55 -8.94 7.53
CA GLU A 42 12.02 -8.77 7.48
C GLU A 42 12.41 -7.31 7.20
N VAL A 43 11.62 -6.63 6.38
CA VAL A 43 11.79 -5.20 6.06
C VAL A 43 10.49 -4.45 6.29
N ALA A 44 10.59 -3.19 6.73
CA ALA A 44 9.44 -2.34 7.01
C ALA A 44 8.88 -1.68 5.72
N ILE A 45 8.58 -2.51 4.72
CA ILE A 45 7.97 -2.11 3.45
C ILE A 45 6.61 -2.79 3.33
N MET A 46 5.54 -2.00 3.33
CA MET A 46 4.17 -2.47 3.14
C MET A 46 3.76 -2.36 1.66
N ALA A 47 3.03 -3.35 1.15
CA ALA A 47 2.26 -3.15 -0.07
C ALA A 47 0.91 -2.51 0.31
N GLY A 48 0.64 -1.33 -0.23
CA GLY A 48 -0.63 -0.63 -0.02
C GLY A 48 -1.82 -1.44 -0.55
N ALA A 49 -2.94 -1.33 0.13
CA ALA A 49 -4.17 -1.99 -0.28
C ALA A 49 -4.76 -1.30 -1.53
N MET A 50 -4.67 -1.96 -2.65
CA MET A 50 -5.16 -1.51 -3.95
C MET A 50 -6.35 -2.38 -4.35
N SER A 51 -7.56 -1.83 -4.41
CA SER A 51 -8.77 -2.59 -4.79
C SER A 51 -8.57 -3.30 -6.13
N TRP A 52 -8.95 -4.56 -6.21
CA TRP A 52 -8.79 -5.49 -7.34
C TRP A 52 -7.34 -5.89 -7.67
N VAL A 53 -6.34 -5.27 -7.05
CA VAL A 53 -4.91 -5.53 -7.29
C VAL A 53 -4.28 -6.27 -6.11
N SER A 54 -4.52 -5.80 -4.87
CA SER A 54 -3.96 -6.41 -3.66
C SER A 54 -4.86 -7.56 -3.18
N GLU A 55 -4.74 -8.68 -3.85
CA GLU A 55 -5.43 -9.94 -3.58
C GLU A 55 -4.39 -11.01 -3.17
N ARG A 56 -4.85 -12.24 -2.92
CA ARG A 56 -4.05 -13.34 -2.37
C ARG A 56 -2.67 -13.54 -2.98
N HIS A 57 -2.54 -13.45 -4.31
CA HIS A 57 -1.27 -13.72 -5.01
C HIS A 57 -0.25 -12.63 -4.72
N LEU A 58 -0.62 -11.35 -4.90
CA LEU A 58 0.26 -10.23 -4.63
C LEU A 58 0.60 -10.14 -3.13
N VAL A 59 -0.41 -10.33 -2.27
CA VAL A 59 -0.24 -10.24 -0.80
C VAL A 59 0.68 -11.34 -0.29
N ALA A 60 0.45 -12.59 -0.70
CA ALA A 60 1.30 -13.70 -0.30
C ALA A 60 2.74 -13.55 -0.83
N ALA A 61 2.91 -13.15 -2.10
CA ALA A 61 4.22 -12.91 -2.69
C ALA A 61 4.99 -11.81 -1.94
N MET A 62 4.30 -10.71 -1.59
CA MET A 62 4.89 -9.61 -0.82
C MET A 62 5.39 -10.05 0.55
N SER A 63 4.56 -10.83 1.27
CA SER A 63 4.92 -11.36 2.60
C SER A 63 6.04 -12.40 2.50
N ASN A 64 6.01 -13.27 1.50
CA ASN A 64 7.06 -14.29 1.26
C ASN A 64 8.40 -13.65 0.87
N ALA A 65 8.39 -12.48 0.22
CA ALA A 65 9.58 -11.72 -0.13
C ALA A 65 10.14 -10.88 1.04
N GLY A 66 9.63 -11.07 2.26
CA GLY A 66 10.11 -10.39 3.47
C GLY A 66 9.49 -9.02 3.75
N GLY A 67 8.62 -8.51 2.88
CA GLY A 67 7.82 -7.31 3.12
C GLY A 67 6.51 -7.62 3.86
N PHE A 68 5.52 -6.74 3.73
CA PHE A 68 4.23 -6.90 4.38
C PHE A 68 3.08 -6.65 3.40
N GLY A 69 2.38 -7.71 3.00
CA GLY A 69 1.23 -7.63 2.13
C GLY A 69 -0.04 -7.22 2.89
N VAL A 70 -0.94 -6.47 2.24
CA VAL A 70 -2.23 -6.07 2.81
C VAL A 70 -3.35 -6.36 1.82
N ILE A 71 -4.28 -7.24 2.18
CA ILE A 71 -5.48 -7.53 1.37
C ILE A 71 -6.34 -6.27 1.29
N ALA A 72 -6.73 -5.88 0.08
CA ALA A 72 -7.66 -4.78 -0.16
C ALA A 72 -9.10 -5.30 -0.11
N CYS A 73 -9.76 -5.17 1.02
CA CYS A 73 -11.17 -5.58 1.13
C CYS A 73 -12.09 -4.73 0.22
N GLY A 74 -11.86 -3.41 0.17
CA GLY A 74 -12.63 -2.53 -0.70
C GLY A 74 -14.14 -2.73 -0.52
N ALA A 75 -14.81 -3.22 -1.56
CA ALA A 75 -16.23 -3.55 -1.57
C ALA A 75 -16.52 -5.06 -1.41
N MET A 76 -15.62 -5.83 -0.84
CA MET A 76 -15.84 -7.26 -0.60
C MET A 76 -16.95 -7.47 0.43
N SER A 77 -17.82 -8.47 0.18
CA SER A 77 -18.71 -8.98 1.21
C SER A 77 -17.91 -9.76 2.28
N PRO A 78 -18.47 -9.97 3.49
CA PRO A 78 -17.83 -10.79 4.50
C PRO A 78 -17.47 -12.20 4.02
N ALA A 79 -18.32 -12.84 3.21
CA ALA A 79 -18.04 -14.16 2.65
C ALA A 79 -16.86 -14.15 1.66
N LEU A 80 -16.74 -13.10 0.85
CA LEU A 80 -15.62 -12.96 -0.09
C LEU A 80 -14.31 -12.69 0.64
N LEU A 81 -14.33 -11.86 1.68
CA LEU A 81 -13.14 -11.60 2.51
C LEU A 81 -12.70 -12.87 3.24
N ASP A 82 -13.65 -13.65 3.77
CA ASP A 82 -13.37 -14.94 4.44
C ASP A 82 -12.60 -15.89 3.50
N ALA A 83 -13.10 -16.06 2.28
CA ALA A 83 -12.44 -16.87 1.26
C ALA A 83 -11.05 -16.32 0.86
N GLU A 84 -10.91 -15.00 0.79
CA GLU A 84 -9.65 -14.34 0.39
C GLU A 84 -8.57 -14.48 1.45
N ILE A 85 -8.90 -14.30 2.74
CA ILE A 85 -7.97 -14.53 3.85
C ILE A 85 -7.54 -15.99 3.91
N ALA A 86 -8.49 -16.93 3.81
CA ALA A 86 -8.18 -18.35 3.82
C ALA A 86 -7.23 -18.75 2.67
N ALA A 87 -7.48 -18.25 1.47
CA ALA A 87 -6.63 -18.52 0.32
C ALA A 87 -5.24 -17.86 0.45
N THR A 88 -5.15 -16.65 1.00
CA THR A 88 -3.86 -16.00 1.29
C THR A 88 -3.05 -16.81 2.31
N ALA A 89 -3.68 -17.23 3.41
CA ALA A 89 -3.04 -18.04 4.44
C ALA A 89 -2.56 -19.42 3.94
N ALA A 90 -3.20 -19.97 2.89
CA ALA A 90 -2.72 -21.18 2.23
C ALA A 90 -1.46 -20.96 1.38
N MET A 91 -1.16 -19.71 0.98
CA MET A 91 -0.04 -19.36 0.11
C MET A 91 1.17 -18.81 0.87
N THR A 92 0.99 -18.39 2.13
CA THR A 92 2.07 -17.84 2.96
C THR A 92 1.87 -18.17 4.43
N ALA A 93 2.98 -18.54 5.11
CA ALA A 93 3.04 -18.65 6.57
C ALA A 93 3.52 -17.35 7.23
N ARG A 94 3.84 -16.32 6.43
CA ARG A 94 4.30 -15.01 6.90
C ARG A 94 3.12 -14.10 7.24
N PRO A 95 3.31 -13.13 8.16
CA PRO A 95 2.26 -12.17 8.48
C PRO A 95 1.80 -11.34 7.28
N PHE A 96 0.50 -11.05 7.25
CA PHE A 96 -0.12 -10.10 6.33
C PHE A 96 -1.26 -9.37 7.03
N GLY A 97 -1.71 -8.26 6.45
CA GLY A 97 -2.80 -7.45 6.97
C GLY A 97 -4.04 -7.48 6.09
N VAL A 98 -5.12 -6.91 6.61
CA VAL A 98 -6.38 -6.69 5.88
C VAL A 98 -6.76 -5.22 5.99
N ASN A 99 -7.01 -4.57 4.86
CA ASN A 99 -7.54 -3.21 4.82
C ASN A 99 -9.06 -3.24 4.82
N LEU A 100 -9.67 -2.46 5.71
CA LEU A 100 -11.11 -2.25 5.80
C LEU A 100 -11.43 -0.76 5.62
N ILE A 101 -12.54 -0.46 4.96
CA ILE A 101 -13.03 0.90 4.79
C ILE A 101 -13.95 1.24 5.97
N THR A 102 -13.66 2.33 6.68
CA THR A 102 -14.43 2.73 7.88
C THR A 102 -15.91 2.99 7.63
N MET A 103 -16.27 3.36 6.40
CA MET A 103 -17.65 3.61 5.97
C MET A 103 -18.34 2.39 5.36
N HIS A 104 -17.68 1.20 5.36
CA HIS A 104 -18.30 -0.01 4.80
C HIS A 104 -19.53 -0.40 5.62
N PRO A 105 -20.70 -0.68 4.99
CA PRO A 105 -21.93 -1.00 5.72
C PRO A 105 -21.78 -2.24 6.62
N ASP A 106 -20.99 -3.22 6.19
CA ASP A 106 -20.76 -4.47 6.92
C ASP A 106 -19.44 -4.46 7.73
N LEU A 107 -18.92 -3.27 8.11
CA LEU A 107 -17.60 -3.15 8.77
C LEU A 107 -17.45 -4.09 9.96
N ASN A 108 -18.44 -4.19 10.83
CA ASN A 108 -18.39 -5.08 12.01
C ASN A 108 -18.27 -6.55 11.60
N ALA A 109 -19.06 -6.98 10.61
CA ALA A 109 -18.97 -8.36 10.10
C ALA A 109 -17.61 -8.65 9.44
N LEU A 110 -17.00 -7.67 8.79
CA LEU A 110 -15.65 -7.79 8.22
C LEU A 110 -14.58 -7.86 9.32
N ILE A 111 -14.72 -7.11 10.42
CA ILE A 111 -13.85 -7.23 11.60
C ILE A 111 -13.99 -8.63 12.23
N ASP A 112 -15.21 -9.15 12.33
CA ASP A 112 -15.46 -10.50 12.83
C ASP A 112 -14.79 -11.58 11.94
N VAL A 113 -14.80 -11.39 10.61
CA VAL A 113 -14.05 -12.25 9.68
C VAL A 113 -12.55 -12.21 10.00
N CYS A 114 -11.96 -11.03 10.11
CA CYS A 114 -10.55 -10.89 10.47
C CYS A 114 -10.22 -11.57 11.81
N THR A 115 -11.11 -11.43 12.80
CA THR A 115 -10.96 -12.05 14.13
C THR A 115 -10.96 -13.58 14.05
N ARG A 116 -11.90 -14.18 13.31
CA ARG A 116 -11.99 -15.64 13.15
C ARG A 116 -10.74 -16.25 12.49
N HIS A 117 -10.13 -15.53 11.58
CA HIS A 117 -8.89 -15.95 10.92
C HIS A 117 -7.61 -15.58 11.67
N GLY A 118 -7.70 -14.90 12.82
CA GLY A 118 -6.53 -14.47 13.58
C GLY A 118 -5.64 -13.48 12.82
N VAL A 119 -6.24 -12.60 11.99
CA VAL A 119 -5.51 -11.57 11.26
C VAL A 119 -4.79 -10.66 12.25
N GLY A 120 -3.46 -10.58 12.16
CA GLY A 120 -2.64 -9.84 13.10
C GLY A 120 -2.67 -8.32 12.94
N HIS A 121 -3.07 -7.80 11.76
CA HIS A 121 -3.08 -6.37 11.46
C HIS A 121 -4.32 -5.99 10.65
N VAL A 122 -5.11 -5.05 11.17
CA VAL A 122 -6.24 -4.45 10.45
C VAL A 122 -5.90 -2.99 10.13
N VAL A 123 -5.92 -2.66 8.85
CA VAL A 123 -5.62 -1.33 8.32
C VAL A 123 -6.93 -0.62 7.99
N LEU A 124 -7.25 0.46 8.70
CA LEU A 124 -8.48 1.21 8.53
C LEU A 124 -8.25 2.45 7.66
N ALA A 125 -8.99 2.57 6.57
CA ALA A 125 -9.00 3.71 5.67
C ALA A 125 -10.40 4.35 5.61
N GLY A 126 -10.47 5.67 5.29
CA GLY A 126 -11.74 6.38 5.16
C GLY A 126 -12.09 7.26 6.38
N GLY A 127 -11.09 7.71 7.14
CA GLY A 127 -11.25 8.65 8.22
C GLY A 127 -11.32 8.03 9.62
N LEU A 128 -12.06 8.66 10.53
CA LEU A 128 -12.18 8.16 11.90
C LEU A 128 -12.97 6.85 11.95
N PRO A 129 -12.42 5.80 12.57
CA PRO A 129 -13.16 4.57 12.81
C PRO A 129 -14.44 4.84 13.63
N PRO A 130 -15.53 4.12 13.33
CA PRO A 130 -16.73 4.17 14.15
C PRO A 130 -16.44 3.75 15.59
N LYS A 131 -17.28 4.21 16.52
CA LYS A 131 -17.18 3.80 17.93
C LYS A 131 -17.26 2.27 18.05
N GLY A 132 -16.35 1.68 18.82
CA GLY A 132 -16.28 0.24 19.06
C GLY A 132 -15.42 -0.53 18.03
N ALA A 133 -15.13 0.03 16.84
CA ALA A 133 -14.35 -0.69 15.83
C ALA A 133 -12.90 -0.96 16.28
N LEU A 134 -12.24 0.05 16.86
CA LEU A 134 -10.86 -0.11 17.38
C LEU A 134 -10.84 -1.09 18.57
N GLU A 135 -11.81 -0.99 19.47
CA GLU A 135 -11.95 -1.90 20.60
C GLU A 135 -12.15 -3.35 20.15
N ALA A 136 -12.99 -3.58 19.14
CA ALA A 136 -13.22 -4.91 18.59
C ALA A 136 -11.94 -5.50 17.95
N ILE A 137 -11.22 -4.71 17.14
CA ILE A 137 -9.94 -5.12 16.55
C ILE A 137 -8.92 -5.46 17.64
N LYS A 138 -8.76 -4.62 18.65
CA LYS A 138 -7.79 -4.85 19.74
C LYS A 138 -8.19 -6.03 20.63
N ALA A 139 -9.46 -6.24 20.86
CA ALA A 139 -9.96 -7.38 21.63
C ALA A 139 -9.64 -8.73 20.96
N SER A 140 -9.50 -8.77 19.62
CA SER A 140 -9.05 -9.97 18.89
C SER A 140 -7.54 -10.22 18.99
N GLY A 141 -6.75 -9.29 19.56
CA GLY A 141 -5.30 -9.32 19.58
C GLY A 141 -4.63 -8.70 18.34
N ALA A 142 -5.42 -8.25 17.37
CA ALA A 142 -4.89 -7.58 16.18
C ALA A 142 -4.39 -6.15 16.46
N LYS A 143 -3.45 -5.70 15.66
CA LYS A 143 -2.95 -4.32 15.63
C LYS A 143 -3.84 -3.47 14.72
N ALA A 144 -4.27 -2.31 15.22
CA ALA A 144 -5.04 -1.34 14.43
C ALA A 144 -4.10 -0.30 13.82
N VAL A 145 -4.07 -0.23 12.49
CA VAL A 145 -3.32 0.76 11.71
C VAL A 145 -4.33 1.71 11.04
N CYS A 146 -4.11 3.02 11.12
CA CYS A 146 -5.04 3.98 10.51
C CYS A 146 -4.31 4.97 9.58
N PHE A 147 -5.00 5.37 8.51
CA PHE A 147 -4.54 6.46 7.65
C PHE A 147 -4.81 7.80 8.31
N ALA A 148 -3.84 8.71 8.24
CA ALA A 148 -3.93 10.06 8.80
C ALA A 148 -3.46 11.11 7.76
N PRO A 149 -4.37 11.81 7.09
CA PRO A 149 -4.02 12.84 6.11
C PRO A 149 -3.68 14.21 6.73
N THR A 150 -3.81 14.36 8.06
CA THR A 150 -3.48 15.59 8.80
C THR A 150 -2.97 15.29 10.19
N LEU A 151 -2.10 16.16 10.72
CA LEU A 151 -1.59 16.05 12.09
C LEU A 151 -2.71 16.04 13.15
N ALA A 152 -3.74 16.86 12.96
CA ALA A 152 -4.88 16.92 13.88
C ALA A 152 -5.62 15.58 13.98
N LEU A 153 -5.89 14.94 12.84
CA LEU A 153 -6.52 13.62 12.80
C LEU A 153 -5.59 12.55 13.37
N ALA A 154 -4.30 12.59 13.04
CA ALA A 154 -3.30 11.67 13.57
C ALA A 154 -3.25 11.70 15.10
N LYS A 155 -3.16 12.89 15.71
CA LYS A 155 -3.21 13.07 17.17
C LYS A 155 -4.51 12.53 17.79
N LYS A 156 -5.65 12.67 17.09
CA LYS A 156 -6.93 12.12 17.55
C LYS A 156 -6.93 10.59 17.50
N LEU A 157 -6.44 9.99 16.40
CA LEU A 157 -6.32 8.54 16.25
C LEU A 157 -5.40 7.93 17.32
N VAL A 158 -4.24 8.55 17.58
CA VAL A 158 -3.32 8.12 18.65
C VAL A 158 -4.02 8.13 20.01
N ARG A 159 -4.76 9.20 20.35
CA ARG A 159 -5.54 9.24 21.60
C ARG A 159 -6.66 8.19 21.65
N SER A 160 -7.17 7.77 20.50
CA SER A 160 -8.16 6.68 20.41
C SER A 160 -7.52 5.29 20.52
N GLY A 161 -6.19 5.19 20.59
CA GLY A 161 -5.47 3.95 20.87
C GLY A 161 -5.11 3.13 19.62
N VAL A 162 -4.92 3.76 18.44
CA VAL A 162 -4.33 3.08 17.29
C VAL A 162 -2.89 2.63 17.58
N ASP A 163 -2.47 1.53 16.97
CA ASP A 163 -1.15 0.95 17.20
C ASP A 163 -0.09 1.48 16.22
N ALA A 164 -0.51 1.97 15.05
CA ALA A 164 0.36 2.63 14.07
C ALA A 164 -0.43 3.55 13.14
N LEU A 165 0.28 4.42 12.42
CA LEU A 165 -0.29 5.33 11.43
C LEU A 165 0.35 5.12 10.06
N VAL A 166 -0.44 5.35 9.00
CA VAL A 166 0.05 5.59 7.64
C VAL A 166 -0.25 7.04 7.30
N ILE A 167 0.76 7.82 6.95
CA ILE A 167 0.61 9.16 6.39
C ILE A 167 0.77 9.06 4.88
N GLU A 168 -0.18 9.58 4.11
CA GLU A 168 -0.20 9.44 2.67
C GLU A 168 -0.31 10.79 1.99
N GLY A 169 0.68 11.12 1.15
CA GLY A 169 0.75 12.37 0.42
C GLY A 169 0.00 12.35 -0.91
N MET A 170 -0.20 13.55 -1.46
CA MET A 170 -0.93 13.76 -2.71
C MET A 170 -0.32 13.05 -3.93
N GLU A 171 0.92 12.59 -3.88
CA GLU A 171 1.59 11.87 -4.95
C GLU A 171 1.15 10.40 -5.06
N ALA A 172 0.35 9.90 -4.11
CA ALA A 172 -0.22 8.56 -4.15
C ALA A 172 -1.20 8.38 -5.32
N GLY A 173 -1.47 7.12 -5.67
CA GLY A 173 -2.55 6.74 -6.58
C GLY A 173 -3.84 6.45 -5.82
N GLY A 174 -4.99 6.58 -6.48
CA GLY A 174 -6.29 6.44 -5.83
C GLY A 174 -6.69 7.69 -5.05
N HIS A 175 -7.43 7.53 -3.96
CA HIS A 175 -7.89 8.65 -3.14
C HIS A 175 -6.70 9.36 -2.47
N ILE A 176 -6.62 10.67 -2.63
CA ILE A 176 -5.49 11.47 -2.17
C ILE A 176 -5.94 12.68 -1.34
N GLY A 177 -5.08 13.09 -0.39
CA GLY A 177 -5.18 14.39 0.26
C GLY A 177 -4.49 15.49 -0.57
N PRO A 178 -4.59 16.76 -0.14
CA PRO A 178 -4.05 17.91 -0.87
C PRO A 178 -2.56 18.20 -0.58
N VAL A 179 -1.94 17.53 0.40
CA VAL A 179 -0.58 17.86 0.87
C VAL A 179 0.43 16.85 0.32
N SER A 180 1.59 17.33 -0.07
CA SER A 180 2.67 16.45 -0.55
C SER A 180 3.22 15.55 0.56
N THR A 181 3.70 14.37 0.18
CA THR A 181 4.27 13.38 1.10
C THR A 181 5.42 13.97 1.92
N SER A 182 6.28 14.74 1.28
CA SER A 182 7.44 15.36 1.94
C SER A 182 7.04 16.41 2.98
N VAL A 183 5.97 17.18 2.74
CA VAL A 183 5.45 18.17 3.71
C VAL A 183 4.76 17.48 4.88
N LEU A 184 3.92 16.47 4.60
CA LEU A 184 3.30 15.66 5.67
C LEU A 184 4.35 15.00 6.57
N ALA A 185 5.42 14.45 5.98
CA ALA A 185 6.49 13.82 6.75
C ALA A 185 7.19 14.84 7.67
N GLN A 186 7.48 16.05 7.19
CA GLN A 186 8.09 17.11 8.00
C GLN A 186 7.19 17.61 9.12
N GLU A 187 5.88 17.67 8.88
CA GLU A 187 4.90 18.11 9.88
C GLU A 187 4.63 17.04 10.94
N MET A 188 4.54 15.77 10.52
CA MET A 188 3.95 14.72 11.35
C MET A 188 4.99 13.84 12.05
N LEU A 189 6.13 13.53 11.40
CA LEU A 189 7.13 12.62 11.99
C LEU A 189 7.76 13.17 13.27
N PRO A 190 8.16 14.45 13.37
CA PRO A 190 8.71 14.98 14.62
C PRO A 190 7.77 14.88 15.83
N GLU A 191 6.46 14.92 15.56
CA GLU A 191 5.42 14.91 16.59
C GLU A 191 4.98 13.50 17.00
N LEU A 192 5.10 12.52 16.10
CA LEU A 192 4.42 11.22 16.25
C LEU A 192 5.35 10.02 16.21
N ALA A 193 6.54 10.14 15.60
CA ALA A 193 7.41 8.99 15.39
C ALA A 193 7.86 8.30 16.67
N GLU A 194 8.04 9.03 17.78
CA GLU A 194 8.38 8.45 19.09
C GLU A 194 7.16 7.87 19.82
N VAL A 195 5.94 8.26 19.41
CA VAL A 195 4.70 7.86 20.09
C VAL A 195 4.18 6.53 19.53
N VAL A 196 4.04 6.45 18.19
CA VAL A 196 3.57 5.25 17.48
C VAL A 196 4.43 5.04 16.22
N PRO A 197 4.54 3.80 15.70
CA PRO A 197 5.11 3.58 14.37
C PRO A 197 4.34 4.37 13.31
N VAL A 198 5.06 5.16 12.50
CA VAL A 198 4.48 5.91 11.37
C VAL A 198 5.09 5.41 10.08
N PHE A 199 4.24 4.96 9.16
CA PHE A 199 4.62 4.54 7.82
C PHE A 199 4.31 5.66 6.83
N VAL A 200 5.25 5.97 5.94
CA VAL A 200 5.10 7.03 4.93
C VAL A 200 4.68 6.41 3.61
N ALA A 201 3.63 6.97 2.99
CA ALA A 201 3.07 6.52 1.72
C ALA A 201 2.91 7.68 0.72
N GLY A 202 2.89 7.33 -0.57
CA GLY A 202 2.71 8.29 -1.67
C GLY A 202 4.01 8.71 -2.32
N GLY A 203 4.09 8.57 -3.65
CA GLY A 203 5.21 9.02 -4.46
C GLY A 203 6.51 8.22 -4.34
N ILE A 204 6.58 7.22 -3.48
CA ILE A 204 7.79 6.42 -3.25
C ILE A 204 7.94 5.38 -4.36
N GLY A 205 9.05 5.42 -5.09
CA GLY A 205 9.35 4.48 -6.16
C GLY A 205 10.78 3.94 -6.12
N ARG A 206 11.66 4.51 -5.26
CA ARG A 206 13.07 4.18 -5.16
C ARG A 206 13.54 4.10 -3.70
N GLY A 207 14.60 3.31 -3.47
CA GLY A 207 15.17 3.12 -2.13
C GLY A 207 15.77 4.36 -1.51
N GLU A 208 16.28 5.32 -2.32
CA GLU A 208 16.81 6.58 -1.80
C GLU A 208 15.74 7.42 -1.08
N ALA A 209 14.49 7.38 -1.56
CA ALA A 209 13.37 8.03 -0.90
C ALA A 209 13.01 7.32 0.41
N ILE A 210 13.06 5.98 0.42
CA ILE A 210 12.88 5.17 1.64
C ILE A 210 13.91 5.60 2.70
N ALA A 211 15.19 5.63 2.37
CA ALA A 211 16.26 6.06 3.28
C ALA A 211 16.02 7.50 3.80
N GLY A 212 15.49 8.41 2.96
CA GLY A 212 15.16 9.76 3.36
C GLY A 212 14.08 9.82 4.44
N TYR A 213 12.97 9.10 4.27
CA TYR A 213 11.89 9.08 5.25
C TYR A 213 12.28 8.35 6.54
N LEU A 214 13.07 7.29 6.46
CA LEU A 214 13.62 6.61 7.63
C LEU A 214 14.54 7.52 8.46
N ASP A 215 15.38 8.34 7.82
CA ASP A 215 16.21 9.34 8.51
C ASP A 215 15.37 10.47 9.17
N MET A 216 14.18 10.77 8.63
CA MET A 216 13.22 11.68 9.24
C MET A 216 12.46 11.07 10.43
N GLY A 217 12.64 9.78 10.72
CA GLY A 217 12.01 9.07 11.85
C GLY A 217 10.84 8.17 11.48
N ALA A 218 10.54 7.96 10.19
CA ALA A 218 9.54 6.97 9.79
C ALA A 218 9.94 5.57 10.26
N ALA A 219 8.97 4.77 10.71
CA ALA A 219 9.17 3.37 11.08
C ALA A 219 9.31 2.47 9.83
N GLY A 220 8.76 2.91 8.70
CA GLY A 220 8.78 2.21 7.43
C GLY A 220 8.03 2.98 6.37
N VAL A 221 7.75 2.31 5.26
CA VAL A 221 7.07 2.90 4.10
C VAL A 221 5.96 2.00 3.58
N GLN A 222 4.98 2.62 2.89
CA GLN A 222 3.97 1.89 2.14
C GLN A 222 4.02 2.32 0.67
N LEU A 223 4.09 1.35 -0.24
CA LEU A 223 4.09 1.56 -1.68
C LEU A 223 2.91 0.83 -2.32
N GLY A 224 2.27 1.45 -3.31
CA GLY A 224 1.24 0.79 -4.14
C GLY A 224 1.73 0.65 -5.57
N THR A 225 1.84 1.77 -6.27
CA THR A 225 2.16 1.88 -7.70
C THR A 225 3.35 1.03 -8.14
N ARG A 226 4.40 0.93 -7.30
CA ARG A 226 5.62 0.18 -7.60
C ARG A 226 5.37 -1.34 -7.74
N PHE A 227 4.33 -1.86 -7.06
CA PHE A 227 4.03 -3.30 -7.04
C PHE A 227 2.97 -3.72 -8.07
N VAL A 228 2.33 -2.78 -8.78
CA VAL A 228 1.30 -3.09 -9.79
C VAL A 228 1.83 -3.94 -10.93
N CYS A 229 3.08 -3.70 -11.35
CA CYS A 229 3.74 -4.47 -12.40
C CYS A 229 4.55 -5.66 -11.88
N ALA A 230 4.21 -6.16 -10.68
CA ALA A 230 4.76 -7.44 -10.23
C ALA A 230 4.23 -8.59 -11.09
N THR A 231 5.08 -9.61 -11.32
CA THR A 231 4.68 -10.81 -12.08
C THR A 231 3.55 -11.56 -11.39
N GLU A 232 3.50 -11.51 -10.05
CA GLU A 232 2.47 -12.13 -9.22
C GLU A 232 1.15 -11.35 -9.19
N CYS A 233 1.14 -10.09 -9.63
CA CYS A 233 -0.07 -9.29 -9.71
C CYS A 233 -0.98 -9.78 -10.86
N ILE A 234 -2.25 -10.05 -10.55
CA ILE A 234 -3.24 -10.58 -11.50
C ILE A 234 -3.84 -9.50 -12.42
N ALA A 235 -3.49 -8.23 -12.23
CA ALA A 235 -4.01 -7.16 -13.07
C ALA A 235 -3.80 -7.46 -14.55
N HIS A 236 -4.79 -7.11 -15.36
CA HIS A 236 -4.78 -7.37 -16.81
C HIS A 236 -3.51 -6.83 -17.49
N PRO A 237 -2.93 -7.52 -18.46
CA PRO A 237 -1.70 -7.08 -19.15
C PRO A 237 -1.77 -5.65 -19.71
N ASN A 238 -2.94 -5.20 -20.18
CA ASN A 238 -3.12 -3.82 -20.65
C ASN A 238 -2.95 -2.81 -19.50
N PHE A 239 -3.42 -3.15 -18.28
CA PHE A 239 -3.26 -2.31 -17.10
C PHE A 239 -1.79 -2.14 -16.75
N LYS A 240 -1.02 -3.24 -16.67
CA LYS A 240 0.42 -3.21 -16.44
C LYS A 240 1.17 -2.45 -17.55
N LYS A 241 0.80 -2.64 -18.82
CA LYS A 241 1.39 -1.90 -19.96
C LYS A 241 1.14 -0.39 -19.86
N ALA A 242 -0.04 0.03 -19.37
CA ALA A 242 -0.34 1.45 -19.16
C ALA A 242 0.62 2.05 -18.12
N PHE A 243 0.91 1.34 -17.03
CA PHE A 243 1.90 1.78 -16.02
C PHE A 243 3.31 1.90 -16.60
N ILE A 244 3.78 0.88 -17.32
CA ILE A 244 5.14 0.85 -17.90
C ILE A 244 5.37 1.98 -18.90
N ARG A 245 4.32 2.43 -19.60
CA ARG A 245 4.41 3.51 -20.60
C ARG A 245 4.25 4.91 -20.02
N ALA A 246 3.72 5.02 -18.81
CA ALA A 246 3.39 6.29 -18.19
C ALA A 246 4.63 6.98 -17.59
N SER A 247 4.57 8.30 -17.55
CA SER A 247 5.48 9.16 -16.79
C SER A 247 4.76 9.77 -15.58
N ALA A 248 5.50 10.33 -14.64
CA ALA A 248 4.93 10.95 -13.43
C ALA A 248 3.85 12.01 -13.75
N ARG A 249 4.01 12.77 -14.83
CA ARG A 249 3.06 13.82 -15.27
C ARG A 249 1.73 13.27 -15.79
N ASP A 250 1.68 11.99 -16.17
CA ASP A 250 0.48 11.37 -16.71
C ASP A 250 -0.48 10.93 -15.59
N ALA A 251 0.03 10.84 -14.34
CA ALA A 251 -0.76 10.55 -13.15
C ALA A 251 -1.35 11.85 -12.58
N VAL A 252 -2.60 12.16 -12.96
CA VAL A 252 -3.30 13.42 -12.65
C VAL A 252 -4.39 13.20 -11.62
N ALA A 253 -4.61 14.21 -10.75
CA ALA A 253 -5.71 14.19 -9.81
C ALA A 253 -7.02 14.58 -10.52
N SER A 254 -8.12 13.92 -10.16
CA SER A 254 -9.45 14.34 -10.59
C SER A 254 -9.80 15.72 -10.00
N VAL A 255 -10.60 16.47 -10.74
CA VAL A 255 -11.04 17.80 -10.33
C VAL A 255 -12.43 17.69 -9.68
N GLN A 256 -12.61 18.32 -8.53
CA GLN A 256 -13.94 18.54 -7.95
C GLN A 256 -14.62 19.69 -8.70
N LEU A 257 -15.75 19.41 -9.37
CA LEU A 257 -16.48 20.40 -10.17
C LEU A 257 -17.54 21.14 -9.38
N ASP A 258 -18.13 20.49 -8.37
CA ASP A 258 -19.14 21.05 -7.51
C ASP A 258 -18.72 20.90 -6.03
N PRO A 259 -18.54 22.00 -5.28
CA PRO A 259 -18.09 21.93 -3.88
C PRO A 259 -19.12 21.27 -2.94
N ARG A 260 -20.38 21.11 -3.34
CA ARG A 260 -21.40 20.38 -2.58
C ARG A 260 -21.20 18.87 -2.64
N LEU A 261 -20.56 18.38 -3.70
CA LEU A 261 -20.19 16.98 -3.82
C LEU A 261 -18.79 16.83 -3.21
N PRO A 262 -18.64 16.32 -1.98
CA PRO A 262 -17.33 16.14 -1.37
C PRO A 262 -16.62 14.95 -2.03
N VAL A 263 -16.17 15.19 -3.24
CA VAL A 263 -15.37 14.24 -4.00
C VAL A 263 -13.95 14.29 -3.45
N ILE A 264 -13.52 13.22 -2.79
CA ILE A 264 -12.12 13.06 -2.48
C ILE A 264 -11.38 12.90 -3.82
N PRO A 265 -10.37 13.74 -4.14
CA PRO A 265 -9.67 13.62 -5.40
C PRO A 265 -9.05 12.23 -5.57
N VAL A 266 -9.16 11.68 -6.79
CA VAL A 266 -8.57 10.40 -7.16
C VAL A 266 -7.46 10.67 -8.17
N ARG A 267 -6.25 10.17 -7.91
CA ARG A 267 -5.15 10.21 -8.86
C ARG A 267 -5.13 8.97 -9.73
N ALA A 268 -5.18 9.17 -11.04
CA ALA A 268 -5.13 8.11 -12.04
C ALA A 268 -4.37 8.58 -13.28
N LEU A 269 -4.00 7.67 -14.17
CA LEU A 269 -3.48 8.03 -15.48
C LEU A 269 -4.56 8.75 -16.29
N LYS A 270 -4.15 9.82 -16.98
CA LYS A 270 -5.04 10.60 -17.83
C LYS A 270 -5.55 9.73 -19.00
N ASN A 271 -6.87 9.58 -19.09
CA ASN A 271 -7.57 8.83 -20.14
C ASN A 271 -9.03 9.33 -20.25
N ALA A 272 -9.85 8.70 -21.11
CA ALA A 272 -11.25 9.05 -21.28
C ALA A 272 -12.08 8.86 -19.99
N ALA A 273 -11.71 7.96 -19.08
CA ALA A 273 -12.41 7.78 -17.81
C ALA A 273 -12.44 9.05 -16.94
N GLY A 274 -11.39 9.87 -16.97
CA GLY A 274 -11.35 11.15 -16.27
C GLY A 274 -12.36 12.17 -16.83
N GLU A 275 -12.58 12.19 -18.15
CA GLU A 275 -13.59 13.03 -18.79
C GLU A 275 -15.00 12.53 -18.48
N LEU A 276 -15.22 11.22 -18.52
CA LEU A 276 -16.48 10.59 -18.12
C LEU A 276 -16.83 10.88 -16.66
N PHE A 277 -15.83 10.87 -15.77
CA PHE A 277 -16.04 11.25 -14.37
C PHE A 277 -16.49 12.71 -14.22
N SER A 278 -15.86 13.62 -14.97
CA SER A 278 -16.26 15.03 -14.99
C SER A 278 -17.69 15.21 -15.50
N ALA A 279 -18.08 14.46 -16.54
CA ALA A 279 -19.46 14.45 -17.04
C ALA A 279 -20.43 13.91 -15.98
N ARG A 280 -20.07 12.84 -15.29
CA ARG A 280 -20.89 12.24 -14.21
C ARG A 280 -21.08 13.19 -13.04
N GLN A 281 -20.04 13.91 -12.63
CA GLN A 281 -20.19 14.95 -11.58
C GLN A 281 -21.23 16.02 -11.95
N ARG A 282 -21.22 16.52 -13.22
CA ARG A 282 -22.20 17.50 -13.68
C ARG A 282 -23.62 16.94 -13.66
N GLU A 283 -23.80 15.70 -14.12
CA GLU A 283 -25.10 15.01 -14.11
C GLU A 283 -25.65 14.87 -12.68
N VAL A 284 -24.83 14.44 -11.74
CA VAL A 284 -25.21 14.28 -10.33
C VAL A 284 -25.52 15.63 -9.70
N ALA A 285 -24.72 16.68 -9.99
CA ALA A 285 -24.97 18.04 -9.51
C ALA A 285 -26.31 18.59 -10.02
N LEU A 286 -26.62 18.40 -11.32
CA LEU A 286 -27.92 18.78 -11.90
C LEU A 286 -29.10 18.03 -11.24
N SER A 287 -28.94 16.73 -11.02
CA SER A 287 -29.97 15.93 -10.34
C SER A 287 -30.23 16.40 -8.90
N LEU A 288 -29.16 16.87 -8.23
CA LEU A 288 -29.26 17.47 -6.90
C LEU A 288 -29.98 18.82 -6.95
N ASP A 289 -29.67 19.69 -7.93
CA ASP A 289 -30.31 20.98 -8.13
C ASP A 289 -31.82 20.84 -8.45
N GLU A 290 -32.18 19.81 -9.20
CA GLU A 290 -33.56 19.48 -9.56
C GLU A 290 -34.30 18.75 -8.44
N GLY A 291 -33.67 18.47 -7.30
CA GLY A 291 -34.25 17.73 -6.19
C GLY A 291 -34.59 16.27 -6.47
N LYS A 292 -33.99 15.68 -7.52
CA LYS A 292 -34.20 14.26 -7.91
C LYS A 292 -33.46 13.30 -7.00
N VAL A 293 -32.40 13.75 -6.36
CA VAL A 293 -31.57 12.97 -5.41
C VAL A 293 -31.26 13.82 -4.18
N VAL A 294 -31.02 13.17 -3.05
CA VAL A 294 -30.54 13.82 -1.83
C VAL A 294 -29.00 13.75 -1.77
N MET A 295 -28.37 14.59 -0.94
CA MET A 295 -26.93 14.72 -0.86
C MET A 295 -26.23 13.38 -0.62
N ALA A 296 -26.71 12.56 0.32
CA ALA A 296 -26.10 11.26 0.63
C ALA A 296 -26.15 10.30 -0.57
N GLU A 297 -27.24 10.32 -1.34
CA GLU A 297 -27.39 9.52 -2.55
C GLU A 297 -26.46 10.02 -3.67
N ALA A 298 -26.35 11.34 -3.83
CA ALA A 298 -25.41 11.95 -4.78
C ALA A 298 -23.97 11.54 -4.50
N GLN A 299 -23.54 11.58 -3.24
CA GLN A 299 -22.20 11.14 -2.82
C GLN A 299 -21.97 9.66 -3.15
N LEU A 300 -22.94 8.80 -2.84
CA LEU A 300 -22.83 7.36 -3.11
C LEU A 300 -22.72 7.06 -4.62
N GLN A 301 -23.43 7.83 -5.47
CA GLN A 301 -23.31 7.69 -6.93
C GLN A 301 -21.90 8.00 -7.43
N ILE A 302 -21.19 8.97 -6.83
CA ILE A 302 -19.80 9.30 -7.16
C ILE A 302 -18.84 8.17 -6.73
N GLU A 303 -19.02 7.63 -5.53
CA GLU A 303 -18.18 6.52 -5.03
C GLU A 303 -18.37 5.24 -5.87
N HIS A 304 -19.59 4.89 -6.20
CA HIS A 304 -19.88 3.72 -7.07
C HIS A 304 -19.27 3.85 -8.46
N TYR A 305 -19.15 5.08 -8.99
CA TYR A 305 -18.48 5.28 -10.28
C TYR A 305 -17.02 4.80 -10.23
N TRP A 306 -16.28 5.18 -9.20
CA TRP A 306 -14.87 4.80 -9.07
C TRP A 306 -14.66 3.31 -8.89
N ALA A 307 -15.46 2.66 -8.06
CA ALA A 307 -15.37 1.21 -7.84
C ALA A 307 -15.55 0.42 -9.15
N GLY A 308 -16.55 0.77 -9.95
CA GLY A 308 -16.82 0.13 -11.23
C GLY A 308 -15.75 0.45 -12.30
N ALA A 309 -15.30 1.70 -12.37
CA ALA A 309 -14.29 2.13 -13.32
C ALA A 309 -12.93 1.46 -13.05
N LEU A 310 -12.54 1.30 -11.77
CA LEU A 310 -11.30 0.62 -11.39
C LEU A 310 -11.32 -0.86 -11.77
N ARG A 311 -12.42 -1.59 -11.45
CA ARG A 311 -12.58 -2.98 -11.84
C ARG A 311 -12.44 -3.18 -13.34
N ARG A 312 -13.08 -2.32 -14.13
CA ARG A 312 -13.03 -2.34 -15.60
C ARG A 312 -11.58 -2.25 -16.12
N ALA A 313 -10.77 -1.36 -15.54
CA ALA A 313 -9.37 -1.25 -15.95
C ALA A 313 -8.53 -2.45 -15.51
N VAL A 314 -8.63 -2.84 -14.22
CA VAL A 314 -7.77 -3.86 -13.61
C VAL A 314 -8.09 -5.26 -14.11
N ILE A 315 -9.38 -5.62 -14.18
CA ILE A 315 -9.84 -6.99 -14.49
C ILE A 315 -10.15 -7.15 -15.97
N ASP A 316 -10.93 -6.20 -16.54
CA ASP A 316 -11.41 -6.34 -17.92
C ASP A 316 -10.38 -5.76 -18.93
N GLY A 317 -9.35 -5.02 -18.47
CA GLY A 317 -8.27 -4.48 -19.29
C GLY A 317 -8.65 -3.28 -20.17
N ASP A 318 -9.82 -2.68 -19.93
CA ASP A 318 -10.24 -1.44 -20.60
C ASP A 318 -9.59 -0.24 -19.88
N VAL A 319 -8.38 0.08 -20.29
CA VAL A 319 -7.58 1.19 -19.72
C VAL A 319 -7.96 2.55 -20.27
N GLU A 320 -8.82 2.62 -21.26
CA GLU A 320 -9.30 3.89 -21.83
C GLU A 320 -10.53 4.42 -21.08
N HIS A 321 -11.52 3.55 -20.80
CA HIS A 321 -12.76 3.94 -20.12
C HIS A 321 -12.82 3.49 -18.66
N GLY A 322 -11.81 2.72 -18.20
CA GLY A 322 -11.61 2.34 -16.82
C GLY A 322 -10.65 3.26 -16.10
N SER A 323 -10.74 3.33 -14.76
CA SER A 323 -9.82 4.12 -13.94
C SER A 323 -8.49 3.38 -13.75
N VAL A 324 -7.40 3.96 -14.25
CA VAL A 324 -6.05 3.45 -14.07
C VAL A 324 -5.41 4.20 -12.91
N MET A 325 -5.82 3.86 -11.66
CA MET A 325 -5.32 4.52 -10.45
C MET A 325 -3.82 4.27 -10.29
N ALA A 326 -3.03 5.33 -10.39
CA ALA A 326 -1.58 5.31 -10.32
C ALA A 326 -1.06 6.56 -9.63
N GLY A 327 -0.09 6.41 -8.73
CA GLY A 327 0.65 7.52 -8.14
C GLY A 327 1.72 8.07 -9.10
N GLN A 328 2.29 9.23 -8.76
CA GLN A 328 3.33 9.87 -9.58
C GLN A 328 4.63 9.06 -9.65
N SER A 329 4.84 8.11 -8.73
CA SER A 329 5.94 7.14 -8.83
C SER A 329 5.81 6.17 -10.02
N VAL A 330 4.73 6.21 -10.79
CA VAL A 330 4.54 5.41 -12.01
C VAL A 330 5.67 5.58 -13.02
N GLY A 331 6.26 6.78 -13.12
CA GLY A 331 7.43 7.02 -13.97
C GLY A 331 8.68 6.21 -13.61
N MET A 332 8.68 5.54 -12.46
CA MET A 332 9.75 4.64 -12.01
C MET A 332 9.42 3.15 -12.20
N VAL A 333 8.24 2.85 -12.79
CA VAL A 333 7.80 1.49 -13.13
C VAL A 333 8.09 1.25 -14.62
N THR A 334 9.19 0.59 -14.94
CA THR A 334 9.69 0.49 -16.32
C THR A 334 9.56 -0.91 -16.93
N LYS A 335 9.25 -1.91 -16.11
CA LYS A 335 9.14 -3.32 -16.54
C LYS A 335 8.25 -4.10 -15.57
N GLU A 336 7.86 -5.28 -15.99
CA GLU A 336 7.28 -6.32 -15.14
C GLU A 336 8.40 -7.15 -14.53
N GLU A 337 8.36 -7.39 -13.22
CA GLU A 337 9.39 -8.13 -12.49
C GLU A 337 8.83 -8.78 -11.22
N PRO A 338 9.45 -9.87 -10.69
CA PRO A 338 9.00 -10.50 -9.45
C PRO A 338 9.03 -9.54 -8.25
N ILE A 339 8.08 -9.71 -7.32
CA ILE A 339 8.04 -8.92 -6.07
C ILE A 339 9.36 -9.00 -5.31
N ALA A 340 9.98 -10.19 -5.26
CA ALA A 340 11.24 -10.39 -4.56
C ALA A 340 12.35 -9.49 -5.14
N ASP A 341 12.41 -9.34 -6.46
CA ASP A 341 13.39 -8.48 -7.14
C ASP A 341 13.11 -7.00 -6.89
N ILE A 342 11.83 -6.62 -6.85
CA ILE A 342 11.42 -5.25 -6.52
C ILE A 342 11.88 -4.89 -5.10
N ILE A 343 11.61 -5.75 -4.11
CA ILE A 343 12.01 -5.52 -2.72
C ILE A 343 13.52 -5.50 -2.60
N ALA A 344 14.22 -6.46 -3.21
CA ALA A 344 15.69 -6.52 -3.19
C ALA A 344 16.31 -5.24 -3.77
N SER A 345 15.78 -4.73 -4.89
CA SER A 345 16.22 -3.48 -5.50
C SER A 345 16.01 -2.27 -4.57
N LEU A 346 14.81 -2.13 -3.98
CA LEU A 346 14.49 -1.05 -3.05
C LEU A 346 15.39 -1.06 -1.81
N VAL A 347 15.65 -2.26 -1.26
CA VAL A 347 16.55 -2.45 -0.11
C VAL A 347 17.98 -2.10 -0.47
N ALA A 348 18.47 -2.56 -1.62
CA ALA A 348 19.84 -2.27 -2.07
C ALA A 348 20.03 -0.77 -2.33
N GLU A 349 19.08 -0.09 -2.99
CA GLU A 349 19.12 1.35 -3.24
C GLU A 349 19.10 2.14 -1.91
N ALA A 350 18.26 1.75 -0.95
CA ALA A 350 18.19 2.39 0.37
C ALA A 350 19.49 2.21 1.16
N ALA A 351 20.06 0.99 1.16
CA ALA A 351 21.34 0.72 1.81
C ALA A 351 22.46 1.54 1.16
N GLN A 352 22.52 1.62 -0.17
CA GLN A 352 23.50 2.44 -0.88
C GLN A 352 23.34 3.93 -0.55
N ALA A 353 22.12 4.42 -0.39
CA ALA A 353 21.88 5.80 0.03
C ALA A 353 22.45 6.08 1.43
N PHE A 354 22.31 5.14 2.36
CA PHE A 354 22.91 5.22 3.69
C PHE A 354 24.43 5.15 3.65
N GLU A 355 25.01 4.32 2.80
CA GLU A 355 26.47 4.23 2.63
C GLU A 355 27.08 5.57 2.18
N LYS A 356 26.45 6.21 1.17
CA LYS A 356 26.90 7.51 0.65
C LYS A 356 26.81 8.68 1.64
N ARG A 357 25.98 8.57 2.68
CA ARG A 357 25.82 9.61 3.72
C ARG A 357 26.84 9.52 4.85
N VAL A 358 27.59 8.44 4.93
CA VAL A 358 28.59 8.19 5.97
C VAL A 358 30.01 8.54 5.49
N GLY A 359 30.24 8.62 4.20
CA GLY A 359 31.50 9.08 3.58
C GLY A 359 31.47 10.56 3.33
#